data_1ae792a2431a8f15e696f1816ccccbd1
#
_entry.id   1ae792a2431a8f15e696f1816ccccbd1
#
_cell.length_a   1.000
_cell.length_b   1.000
_cell.length_c   1.000
_cell.angle_alpha   90.00
_cell.angle_beta   90.00
_cell.angle_gamma   90.00
#
_symmetry.space_group_name_H-M   'P 1'
#
loop_
_entity.id
_entity.type
_entity.pdbx_description
1 polymer ?
#
loop_
_entity_poly.entity_id
_entity_poly.type
_entity_poly.pdbx_seq_one_letter_code
_entity_poly.pdbx_strand_id
1 'polypeptide(L)'
;HLKLNTGMNRLGFAPRDAARAYERLRAHRSVRELTLMMHFANADRPRGAPGPVSVADQLREFEGVTSEWPEPRSLANSAALFLLPEVGGDSVRPGISLYGGATDEHRPAASLGLRAGMTLASRIIGVQTVEPGGAVGYGARFVARQRTRIGVVACGYADGYPRHAPDGTPVVVAGVRVPLAGRVSMDMITVDL
;
A
#
# COMPACT_ATOMS: atom_id res chain seq x y z
N HIS A 1 -18.58 11.48 -8.42
CA HIS A 1 -18.54 11.09 -6.99
C HIS A 1 -18.48 12.35 -6.14
N LEU A 2 -19.35 12.46 -5.15
CA LEU A 2 -19.25 13.44 -4.07
C LEU A 2 -18.49 12.79 -2.90
N LYS A 3 -17.28 13.26 -2.68
CA LYS A 3 -16.45 12.73 -1.60
C LYS A 3 -16.54 13.60 -0.35
N LEU A 4 -16.84 12.96 0.78
CA LEU A 4 -16.82 13.55 2.10
C LEU A 4 -15.50 13.24 2.81
N ASN A 5 -14.95 14.25 3.48
CA ASN A 5 -13.79 14.08 4.35
C ASN A 5 -14.26 13.82 5.77
N THR A 6 -14.31 12.57 6.14
CA THR A 6 -14.73 12.09 7.46
C THR A 6 -13.56 11.72 8.36
N GLY A 7 -12.39 12.35 8.17
CA GLY A 7 -11.21 12.14 9.01
C GLY A 7 -9.95 11.65 8.30
N MET A 8 -10.02 11.30 7.00
CA MET A 8 -8.82 10.99 6.21
C MET A 8 -7.95 12.24 5.96
N ASN A 9 -8.54 13.42 5.92
CA ASN A 9 -7.89 14.73 5.77
C ASN A 9 -6.97 14.85 4.54
N ARG A 10 -7.34 14.19 3.44
CA ARG A 10 -6.60 14.20 2.20
C ARG A 10 -7.33 14.91 1.06
N LEU A 11 -8.58 14.53 0.80
CA LEU A 11 -9.48 15.13 -0.20
C LEU A 11 -10.93 14.91 0.22
N GLY A 12 -11.81 15.76 -0.25
CA GLY A 12 -13.27 15.71 -0.01
C GLY A 12 -13.77 16.96 0.66
N PHE A 13 -15.07 17.17 0.61
CA PHE A 13 -15.75 18.26 1.31
C PHE A 13 -15.85 17.95 2.80
N ALA A 14 -15.66 18.95 3.64
CA ALA A 14 -15.99 18.82 5.06
C ALA A 14 -17.49 18.52 5.21
N PRO A 15 -17.92 17.77 6.22
CA PRO A 15 -19.33 17.44 6.43
C PRO A 15 -20.26 18.66 6.43
N ARG A 16 -19.84 19.76 7.03
CA ARG A 16 -20.60 21.03 7.06
C ARG A 16 -20.82 21.66 5.66
N ASP A 17 -19.98 21.35 4.68
CA ASP A 17 -20.06 21.90 3.31
C ASP A 17 -20.70 20.91 2.33
N ALA A 18 -20.93 19.68 2.74
CA ALA A 18 -21.34 18.60 1.87
C ALA A 18 -22.73 18.84 1.25
N ALA A 19 -23.70 19.34 2.02
CA ALA A 19 -25.05 19.61 1.53
C ALA A 19 -25.04 20.62 0.38
N ARG A 20 -24.30 21.71 0.52
CA ARG A 20 -24.15 22.70 -0.53
C ARG A 20 -23.51 22.14 -1.79
N ALA A 21 -22.51 21.27 -1.64
CA ALA A 21 -21.85 20.62 -2.77
C ALA A 21 -22.79 19.61 -3.45
N TYR A 22 -23.56 18.86 -2.66
CA TYR A 22 -24.56 17.92 -3.14
C TYR A 22 -25.63 18.61 -3.98
N GLU A 23 -26.27 19.66 -3.46
CA GLU A 23 -27.29 20.42 -4.17
C GLU A 23 -26.77 21.00 -5.50
N ARG A 24 -25.55 21.56 -5.50
CA ARG A 24 -24.93 22.07 -6.73
C ARG A 24 -24.70 20.99 -7.77
N LEU A 25 -24.27 19.81 -7.37
CA LEU A 25 -24.04 18.68 -8.27
C LEU A 25 -25.37 18.17 -8.82
N ARG A 26 -26.39 18.02 -7.98
CA ARG A 26 -27.72 17.56 -8.37
C ARG A 26 -28.40 18.51 -9.35
N ALA A 27 -28.23 19.81 -9.16
CA ALA A 27 -28.78 20.83 -10.05
C ALA A 27 -28.02 20.95 -11.38
N HIS A 28 -26.83 20.40 -11.51
CA HIS A 28 -26.01 20.60 -12.68
C HIS A 28 -26.36 19.62 -13.81
N ARG A 29 -26.83 20.13 -14.94
CA ARG A 29 -27.34 19.37 -16.10
C ARG A 29 -26.35 18.31 -16.68
N SER A 30 -25.06 18.47 -16.47
CA SER A 30 -24.04 17.52 -16.95
C SER A 30 -23.79 16.38 -15.97
N VAL A 31 -24.33 16.43 -14.75
CA VAL A 31 -24.25 15.35 -13.78
C VAL A 31 -25.43 14.42 -14.01
N ARG A 32 -25.16 13.21 -14.49
CA ARG A 32 -26.17 12.17 -14.75
C ARG A 32 -26.35 11.26 -13.54
N GLU A 33 -25.25 10.90 -12.93
CA GLU A 33 -25.18 10.00 -11.78
C GLU A 33 -24.28 10.60 -10.71
N LEU A 34 -24.63 10.38 -9.46
CA LEU A 34 -23.88 10.81 -8.30
C LEU A 34 -23.67 9.60 -7.38
N THR A 35 -22.46 9.42 -6.88
CA THR A 35 -22.10 8.41 -5.88
C THR A 35 -21.52 9.13 -4.68
N LEU A 36 -22.01 8.79 -3.49
CA LEU A 36 -21.48 9.28 -2.23
C LEU A 36 -20.26 8.47 -1.84
N MET A 37 -19.19 9.14 -1.42
CA MET A 37 -17.90 8.49 -1.22
C MET A 37 -17.19 9.01 0.02
N MET A 38 -16.54 8.12 0.75
CA MET A 38 -15.54 8.47 1.75
C MET A 38 -14.32 7.55 1.63
N HIS A 39 -13.33 7.70 2.49
CA HIS A 39 -12.18 6.81 2.54
C HIS A 39 -11.78 6.55 3.98
N PHE A 40 -11.70 5.28 4.36
CA PHE A 40 -11.26 4.89 5.70
C PHE A 40 -9.77 5.16 5.89
N ALA A 41 -9.44 5.81 6.99
CA ALA A 41 -8.06 6.10 7.37
C ALA A 41 -7.38 4.90 8.04
N ASN A 42 -8.13 4.13 8.82
CA ASN A 42 -7.61 3.11 9.72
C ASN A 42 -8.41 1.79 9.67
N ALA A 43 -8.92 1.40 8.49
CA ALA A 43 -9.65 0.13 8.34
C ALA A 43 -8.74 -1.11 8.45
N ASP A 44 -7.43 -0.93 8.39
CA ASP A 44 -6.38 -1.94 8.59
C ASP A 44 -6.04 -2.21 10.07
N ARG A 45 -6.55 -1.38 10.99
CA ARG A 45 -6.34 -1.56 12.43
C ARG A 45 -7.36 -2.49 13.06
N PRO A 46 -7.00 -3.18 14.16
CA PRO A 46 -7.97 -3.93 14.95
C PRO A 46 -9.15 -3.07 15.39
N ARG A 47 -10.36 -3.66 15.43
CA ARG A 47 -11.54 -2.97 15.95
C ARG A 47 -11.30 -2.51 17.40
N GLY A 48 -11.64 -1.25 17.67
CA GLY A 48 -11.44 -0.66 19.01
C GLY A 48 -9.99 -0.25 19.31
N ALA A 49 -9.06 -0.39 18.38
CA ALA A 49 -7.70 0.12 18.57
C ALA A 49 -7.74 1.63 18.85
N PRO A 50 -7.03 2.12 19.87
CA PRO A 50 -7.01 3.53 20.19
C PRO A 50 -6.37 4.34 19.05
N GLY A 51 -6.95 5.49 18.76
CA GLY A 51 -6.44 6.38 17.72
C GLY A 51 -7.36 7.58 17.50
N PRO A 52 -6.87 8.63 16.83
CA PRO A 52 -7.61 9.87 16.67
C PRO A 52 -8.84 9.77 15.77
N VAL A 53 -8.94 8.73 14.95
CA VAL A 53 -10.06 8.51 14.01
C VAL A 53 -10.34 7.02 13.92
N SER A 54 -11.50 6.60 14.42
CA SER A 54 -11.96 5.22 14.27
C SER A 54 -12.82 5.04 13.02
N VAL A 55 -12.97 3.79 12.57
CA VAL A 55 -13.93 3.42 11.52
C VAL A 55 -15.34 3.86 11.89
N ALA A 56 -15.73 3.62 13.16
CA ALA A 56 -17.07 3.98 13.66
C ALA A 56 -17.32 5.49 13.63
N ASP A 57 -16.33 6.30 13.96
CA ASP A 57 -16.46 7.75 13.91
C ASP A 57 -16.60 8.25 12.47
N GLN A 58 -15.80 7.70 11.55
CA GLN A 58 -15.90 8.04 10.13
C GLN A 58 -17.26 7.67 9.53
N LEU A 59 -17.80 6.51 9.90
CA LEU A 59 -19.14 6.09 9.48
C LEU A 59 -20.22 6.99 10.06
N ARG A 60 -20.17 7.27 11.35
CA ARG A 60 -21.12 8.14 12.03
C ARG A 60 -21.17 9.53 11.39
N GLU A 61 -20.02 10.09 11.09
CA GLU A 61 -19.92 11.39 10.45
C GLU A 61 -20.45 11.35 9.02
N PHE A 62 -20.16 10.29 8.27
CA PHE A 62 -20.69 10.09 6.93
C PHE A 62 -22.21 9.95 6.94
N GLU A 63 -22.76 9.06 7.75
CA GLU A 63 -24.20 8.81 7.88
C GLU A 63 -24.94 10.04 8.38
N GLY A 64 -24.38 10.77 9.33
CA GLY A 64 -25.00 11.99 9.87
C GLY A 64 -25.27 13.07 8.81
N VAL A 65 -24.57 12.98 7.69
CA VAL A 65 -24.77 13.93 6.57
C VAL A 65 -25.57 13.31 5.43
N THR A 66 -25.40 12.00 5.18
CA THR A 66 -25.86 11.36 3.94
C THR A 66 -27.05 10.43 4.11
N SER A 67 -27.58 10.26 5.33
CA SER A 67 -28.67 9.31 5.62
C SER A 67 -29.91 9.50 4.77
N GLU A 68 -30.25 10.76 4.45
CA GLU A 68 -31.41 11.13 3.66
C GLU A 68 -31.14 11.14 2.15
N TRP A 69 -29.90 10.90 1.70
CA TRP A 69 -29.55 10.96 0.29
C TRP A 69 -29.61 9.56 -0.33
N PRO A 70 -30.38 9.39 -1.42
CA PRO A 70 -30.66 8.08 -2.00
C PRO A 70 -29.52 7.55 -2.89
N GLU A 71 -28.48 8.32 -3.10
CA GLU A 71 -27.40 7.99 -4.01
C GLU A 71 -26.60 6.76 -3.55
N PRO A 72 -26.09 5.95 -4.49
CA PRO A 72 -25.23 4.81 -4.17
C PRO A 72 -23.96 5.24 -3.45
N ARG A 73 -23.44 4.33 -2.63
CA ARG A 73 -22.32 4.57 -1.72
C ARG A 73 -21.07 3.79 -2.13
N SER A 74 -19.93 4.43 -2.01
CA SER A 74 -18.62 3.82 -2.21
C SER A 74 -17.73 4.09 -1.01
N LEU A 75 -17.61 3.13 -0.10
CA LEU A 75 -16.98 3.30 1.20
C LEU A 75 -15.68 2.51 1.31
N ALA A 76 -15.71 1.21 0.96
CA ALA A 76 -14.63 0.29 1.23
C ALA A 76 -13.40 0.50 0.35
N ASN A 77 -12.24 0.65 0.98
CA ASN A 77 -10.91 0.42 0.42
C ASN A 77 -10.51 -1.06 0.56
N SER A 78 -9.29 -1.44 0.17
CA SER A 78 -8.82 -2.84 0.28
C SER A 78 -8.94 -3.41 1.69
N ALA A 79 -8.57 -2.65 2.72
CA ALA A 79 -8.65 -3.10 4.10
C ALA A 79 -10.11 -3.31 4.52
N ALA A 80 -10.98 -2.34 4.32
CA ALA A 80 -12.39 -2.46 4.66
C ALA A 80 -13.07 -3.62 3.92
N LEU A 81 -12.75 -3.85 2.65
CA LEU A 81 -13.30 -4.95 1.86
C LEU A 81 -13.09 -6.33 2.53
N PHE A 82 -11.91 -6.57 3.10
CA PHE A 82 -11.58 -7.85 3.72
C PHE A 82 -11.82 -7.92 5.22
N LEU A 83 -11.76 -6.80 5.91
CA LEU A 83 -11.78 -6.75 7.37
C LEU A 83 -13.11 -6.27 7.94
N LEU A 84 -13.93 -5.59 7.13
CA LEU A 84 -15.18 -4.95 7.49
C LEU A 84 -16.24 -5.20 6.40
N PRO A 85 -16.58 -6.44 6.08
CA PRO A 85 -17.48 -6.76 4.97
C PRO A 85 -18.86 -6.11 5.11
N GLU A 86 -19.28 -5.78 6.32
CA GLU A 86 -20.54 -5.10 6.61
C GLU A 86 -20.57 -3.63 6.16
N VAL A 87 -19.43 -3.05 5.77
CA VAL A 87 -19.30 -1.61 5.45
C VAL A 87 -19.06 -1.34 3.97
N GLY A 88 -19.34 -2.30 3.11
CA GLY A 88 -18.98 -2.28 1.68
C GLY A 88 -19.53 -1.10 0.88
N GLY A 89 -20.84 -0.82 1.03
CA GLY A 89 -21.60 0.06 0.13
C GLY A 89 -21.90 -0.62 -1.22
N ASP A 90 -22.42 0.15 -2.18
CA ASP A 90 -22.83 -0.35 -3.50
C ASP A 90 -21.65 -0.62 -4.43
N SER A 91 -20.50 0.00 -4.16
CA SER A 91 -19.25 -0.24 -4.89
C SER A 91 -18.04 -0.17 -3.98
N VAL A 92 -17.03 -0.99 -4.30
CA VAL A 92 -15.77 -1.09 -3.55
C VAL A 92 -14.60 -0.62 -4.39
N ARG A 93 -13.53 -0.19 -3.72
CA ARG A 93 -12.33 0.34 -4.36
C ARG A 93 -11.08 -0.41 -3.89
N PRO A 94 -10.91 -1.69 -4.31
CA PRO A 94 -9.69 -2.42 -4.02
C PRO A 94 -8.50 -1.74 -4.70
N GLY A 95 -7.44 -1.51 -3.96
CA GLY A 95 -6.17 -0.97 -4.46
C GLY A 95 -5.08 -2.02 -4.33
N ILE A 96 -4.39 -2.04 -3.19
CA ILE A 96 -3.26 -2.93 -2.93
C ILE A 96 -3.62 -4.43 -3.10
N SER A 97 -4.85 -4.81 -2.78
CA SER A 97 -5.31 -6.20 -2.93
C SER A 97 -5.38 -6.68 -4.38
N LEU A 98 -5.55 -5.79 -5.37
CA LEU A 98 -5.48 -6.15 -6.79
C LEU A 98 -4.08 -6.63 -7.19
N TYR A 99 -3.06 -6.17 -6.50
CA TYR A 99 -1.67 -6.60 -6.69
C TYR A 99 -1.29 -7.78 -5.79
N GLY A 100 -2.24 -8.30 -5.01
CA GLY A 100 -2.00 -9.39 -4.08
C GLY A 100 -1.26 -8.98 -2.81
N GLY A 101 -1.21 -7.69 -2.51
CA GLY A 101 -0.63 -7.18 -1.27
C GLY A 101 -1.55 -7.36 -0.07
N ALA A 102 -0.96 -7.63 1.10
CA ALA A 102 -1.69 -7.67 2.36
C ALA A 102 -2.35 -6.33 2.67
N THR A 103 -3.51 -6.36 3.30
CA THR A 103 -4.29 -5.18 3.65
C THR A 103 -4.02 -4.69 5.06
N ASP A 104 -3.36 -5.49 5.87
CA ASP A 104 -2.88 -5.17 7.21
C ASP A 104 -1.53 -5.88 7.48
N GLU A 105 -0.83 -5.45 8.54
CA GLU A 105 0.48 -5.99 8.89
C GLU A 105 0.43 -7.33 9.66
N HIS A 106 -0.76 -7.74 10.14
CA HIS A 106 -0.92 -8.90 11.00
C HIS A 106 -1.39 -10.15 10.24
N ARG A 107 -1.96 -9.96 9.04
CA ARG A 107 -2.49 -11.06 8.22
C ARG A 107 -1.74 -11.18 6.89
N PRO A 108 -1.10 -12.31 6.62
CA PRO A 108 -0.45 -12.52 5.33
C PRO A 108 -1.50 -12.56 4.20
N ALA A 109 -1.15 -12.01 3.05
CA ALA A 109 -2.04 -11.93 1.89
C ALA A 109 -2.68 -13.28 1.51
N ALA A 110 -1.92 -14.38 1.64
CA ALA A 110 -2.40 -15.73 1.36
C ALA A 110 -3.58 -16.16 2.24
N SER A 111 -3.66 -15.69 3.51
CA SER A 111 -4.78 -16.00 4.39
C SER A 111 -6.09 -15.33 3.97
N LEU A 112 -6.00 -14.30 3.12
CA LEU A 112 -7.12 -13.62 2.50
C LEU A 112 -7.43 -14.15 1.09
N GLY A 113 -6.78 -15.25 0.68
CA GLY A 113 -6.92 -15.83 -0.68
C GLY A 113 -6.25 -14.98 -1.77
N LEU A 114 -5.45 -13.98 -1.40
CA LEU A 114 -4.77 -13.12 -2.35
C LEU A 114 -3.50 -13.81 -2.91
N ARG A 115 -3.23 -13.55 -4.18
CA ARG A 115 -2.02 -14.02 -4.87
C ARG A 115 -1.27 -12.82 -5.44
N ALA A 116 0.06 -12.88 -5.44
CA ALA A 116 0.89 -11.85 -6.04
C ALA A 116 0.50 -11.64 -7.51
N GLY A 117 0.09 -10.42 -7.85
CA GLY A 117 -0.28 -10.01 -9.21
C GLY A 117 0.90 -9.46 -10.02
N MET A 118 2.06 -9.25 -9.38
CA MET A 118 3.27 -8.71 -10.02
C MET A 118 4.50 -9.52 -9.60
N THR A 119 5.43 -9.65 -10.54
CA THR A 119 6.79 -10.17 -10.29
C THR A 119 7.79 -9.17 -10.82
N LEU A 120 8.66 -8.64 -9.95
CA LEU A 120 9.83 -7.87 -10.35
C LEU A 120 10.97 -8.86 -10.63
N ALA A 121 11.44 -8.89 -11.87
CA ALA A 121 12.52 -9.80 -12.29
C ALA A 121 13.66 -9.01 -12.93
N SER A 122 14.90 -9.49 -12.71
CA SER A 122 16.10 -8.94 -13.32
C SER A 122 17.14 -10.04 -13.49
N ARG A 123 18.39 -9.66 -13.75
CA ARG A 123 19.52 -10.59 -14.00
C ARG A 123 20.73 -10.23 -13.17
N ILE A 124 21.49 -11.25 -12.75
CA ILE A 124 22.83 -11.07 -12.23
C ILE A 124 23.75 -10.74 -13.41
N ILE A 125 24.41 -9.58 -13.34
CA ILE A 125 25.33 -9.06 -14.37
C ILE A 125 26.79 -9.19 -13.98
N GLY A 126 27.07 -9.55 -12.73
CA GLY A 126 28.42 -9.77 -12.24
C GLY A 126 28.40 -10.52 -10.90
N VAL A 127 29.49 -11.21 -10.61
CA VAL A 127 29.70 -11.86 -9.31
C VAL A 127 31.09 -11.45 -8.82
N GLN A 128 31.17 -10.96 -7.58
CA GLN A 128 32.39 -10.61 -6.90
C GLN A 128 32.62 -11.55 -5.72
N THR A 129 33.88 -11.90 -5.49
CA THR A 129 34.27 -12.57 -4.23
C THR A 129 34.80 -11.52 -3.29
N VAL A 130 34.22 -11.42 -2.10
CA VAL A 130 34.61 -10.46 -1.07
C VAL A 130 35.21 -11.24 0.09
N GLU A 131 36.43 -10.90 0.47
CA GLU A 131 37.12 -11.52 1.60
C GLU A 131 36.60 -11.01 2.94
N PRO A 132 36.79 -11.74 4.07
CA PRO A 132 36.40 -11.29 5.39
C PRO A 132 36.88 -9.85 5.69
N GLY A 133 36.00 -9.00 6.19
CA GLY A 133 36.26 -7.58 6.44
C GLY A 133 36.06 -6.68 5.23
N GLY A 134 35.87 -7.24 4.04
CA GLY A 134 35.57 -6.47 2.83
C GLY A 134 34.16 -5.87 2.88
N ALA A 135 34.02 -4.64 2.43
CA ALA A 135 32.74 -3.91 2.41
C ALA A 135 32.07 -3.94 1.05
N VAL A 136 30.73 -3.88 1.02
CA VAL A 136 29.92 -3.85 -0.20
C VAL A 136 29.08 -2.59 -0.27
N GLY A 137 29.16 -1.91 -1.41
CA GLY A 137 28.31 -0.80 -1.77
C GLY A 137 28.61 0.51 -1.03
N TYR A 138 27.75 1.50 -1.27
CA TYR A 138 27.90 2.85 -0.71
C TYR A 138 27.78 2.86 0.83
N GLY A 139 28.76 3.54 1.47
CA GLY A 139 28.82 3.73 2.91
C GLY A 139 29.18 2.46 3.67
N ALA A 140 29.72 1.43 3.00
CA ALA A 140 30.19 0.19 3.62
C ALA A 140 29.15 -0.43 4.59
N ARG A 141 27.86 -0.36 4.25
CA ARG A 141 26.78 -0.82 5.12
C ARG A 141 26.85 -2.34 5.37
N PHE A 142 27.18 -3.12 4.34
CA PHE A 142 27.43 -4.53 4.47
C PHE A 142 28.94 -4.77 4.56
N VAL A 143 29.36 -5.57 5.53
CA VAL A 143 30.74 -6.03 5.69
C VAL A 143 30.73 -7.55 5.74
N ALA A 144 31.48 -8.19 4.85
CA ALA A 144 31.58 -9.64 4.78
C ALA A 144 32.27 -10.20 6.05
N ARG A 145 31.60 -11.12 6.76
CA ARG A 145 32.16 -11.80 7.94
C ARG A 145 33.01 -13.02 7.59
N GLN A 146 32.80 -13.53 6.40
CA GLN A 146 33.52 -14.65 5.81
C GLN A 146 33.71 -14.40 4.33
N ARG A 147 34.45 -15.25 3.64
CA ARG A 147 34.54 -15.18 2.18
C ARG A 147 33.17 -15.33 1.56
N THR A 148 32.67 -14.28 0.95
CA THR A 148 31.28 -14.14 0.49
C THR A 148 31.25 -13.89 -1.02
N ARG A 149 30.31 -14.54 -1.71
CA ARG A 149 30.04 -14.27 -3.14
C ARG A 149 28.89 -13.27 -3.25
N ILE A 150 29.19 -12.12 -3.81
CA ILE A 150 28.22 -11.04 -4.01
C ILE A 150 27.77 -11.04 -5.46
N GLY A 151 26.48 -11.27 -5.68
CA GLY A 151 25.82 -11.09 -6.97
C GLY A 151 25.42 -9.64 -7.18
N VAL A 152 25.79 -9.07 -8.33
CA VAL A 152 25.34 -7.73 -8.76
C VAL A 152 24.17 -7.92 -9.70
N VAL A 153 23.03 -7.35 -9.34
CA VAL A 153 21.76 -7.47 -10.08
C VAL A 153 21.45 -6.15 -10.78
N ALA A 154 21.07 -6.19 -12.05
CA ALA A 154 20.70 -5.03 -12.86
C ALA A 154 19.29 -4.53 -12.51
N CYS A 155 19.12 -3.99 -11.31
CA CYS A 155 17.89 -3.37 -10.82
C CYS A 155 18.24 -2.47 -9.65
N GLY A 156 17.85 -1.21 -9.70
CA GLY A 156 18.12 -0.24 -8.65
C GLY A 156 16.93 0.69 -8.38
N TYR A 157 17.20 1.81 -7.68
CA TYR A 157 16.10 2.71 -7.32
C TYR A 157 15.57 3.50 -8.53
N ALA A 158 16.32 3.63 -9.61
CA ALA A 158 15.83 4.22 -10.84
C ALA A 158 14.79 3.33 -11.54
N ASP A 159 14.79 2.02 -11.26
CA ASP A 159 13.81 1.05 -11.75
C ASP A 159 12.59 0.93 -10.80
N GLY A 160 12.55 1.72 -9.74
CA GLY A 160 11.49 1.67 -8.73
C GLY A 160 11.78 0.76 -7.53
N TYR A 161 12.96 0.13 -7.44
CA TYR A 161 13.32 -0.65 -6.26
C TYR A 161 13.53 0.28 -5.05
N PRO A 162 12.99 -0.05 -3.86
CA PRO A 162 13.08 0.84 -2.71
C PRO A 162 14.52 1.14 -2.29
N ARG A 163 14.97 2.40 -2.41
CA ARG A 163 16.35 2.81 -2.07
C ARG A 163 16.69 2.54 -0.60
N HIS A 164 15.70 2.55 0.28
CA HIS A 164 15.87 2.35 1.72
C HIS A 164 15.72 0.87 2.14
N ALA A 165 15.58 -0.06 1.20
CA ALA A 165 15.51 -1.48 1.53
C ALA A 165 16.69 -1.88 2.43
N PRO A 166 16.44 -2.54 3.59
CA PRO A 166 17.50 -2.93 4.51
C PRO A 166 18.29 -4.14 3.99
N ASP A 167 19.50 -4.32 4.53
CA ASP A 167 20.22 -5.58 4.37
C ASP A 167 19.35 -6.74 4.87
N GLY A 168 19.45 -7.90 4.21
CA GLY A 168 18.60 -9.03 4.52
C GLY A 168 17.25 -9.04 3.79
N THR A 169 16.87 -7.96 3.08
CA THR A 169 15.68 -7.98 2.23
C THR A 169 15.75 -9.16 1.26
N PRO A 170 14.72 -10.04 1.23
CA PRO A 170 14.79 -11.27 0.46
C PRO A 170 14.72 -11.02 -1.05
N VAL A 171 15.60 -11.67 -1.77
CA VAL A 171 15.64 -11.78 -3.23
C VAL A 171 15.69 -13.27 -3.58
N VAL A 172 15.05 -13.67 -4.68
CA VAL A 172 15.11 -15.05 -5.16
C VAL A 172 16.07 -15.15 -6.34
N VAL A 173 17.10 -15.97 -6.23
CA VAL A 173 18.08 -16.25 -7.28
C VAL A 173 18.03 -17.75 -7.59
N ALA A 174 17.69 -18.09 -8.85
CA ALA A 174 17.59 -19.50 -9.28
C ALA A 174 16.72 -20.37 -8.34
N GLY A 175 15.63 -19.81 -7.81
CA GLY A 175 14.73 -20.50 -6.87
C GLY A 175 15.17 -20.49 -5.40
N VAL A 176 16.35 -19.99 -5.10
CA VAL A 176 16.88 -19.87 -3.73
C VAL A 176 16.69 -18.45 -3.20
N ARG A 177 16.22 -18.33 -1.97
CA ARG A 177 16.10 -17.04 -1.28
C ARG A 177 17.47 -16.62 -0.75
N VAL A 178 17.94 -15.47 -1.19
CA VAL A 178 19.22 -14.84 -0.77
C VAL A 178 18.94 -13.44 -0.22
N PRO A 179 19.78 -12.92 0.70
CA PRO A 179 19.59 -11.59 1.26
C PRO A 179 20.18 -10.50 0.37
N LEU A 180 19.55 -9.33 0.34
CA LEU A 180 20.17 -8.09 -0.13
C LEU A 180 21.35 -7.76 0.77
N ALA A 181 22.48 -7.37 0.17
CA ALA A 181 23.74 -7.05 0.85
C ALA A 181 24.23 -5.66 0.42
N GLY A 182 24.20 -4.68 1.31
CA GLY A 182 24.62 -3.32 1.05
C GLY A 182 23.52 -2.40 0.55
N ARG A 183 23.87 -1.13 0.33
CA ARG A 183 22.91 -0.08 -0.04
C ARG A 183 22.50 -0.20 -1.51
N VAL A 184 21.21 -0.08 -1.77
CA VAL A 184 20.66 -0.01 -3.13
C VAL A 184 21.28 1.16 -3.90
N SER A 185 21.81 0.89 -5.09
CA SER A 185 22.36 1.87 -6.02
C SER A 185 21.29 2.34 -7.02
N MET A 186 21.67 3.28 -7.91
CA MET A 186 20.73 3.81 -8.91
C MET A 186 20.19 2.70 -9.81
N ASP A 187 21.06 1.89 -10.40
CA ASP A 187 20.71 0.89 -11.41
C ASP A 187 21.05 -0.55 -10.96
N MET A 188 21.51 -0.75 -9.73
CA MET A 188 22.00 -2.04 -9.25
C MET A 188 21.63 -2.28 -7.79
N ILE A 189 21.38 -3.54 -7.47
CA ILE A 189 21.39 -4.05 -6.10
C ILE A 189 22.44 -5.16 -5.98
N THR A 190 22.90 -5.43 -4.79
CA THR A 190 23.83 -6.52 -4.48
C THR A 190 23.17 -7.52 -3.55
N VAL A 191 23.42 -8.80 -3.79
CA VAL A 191 22.89 -9.93 -3.02
C VAL A 191 24.00 -10.87 -2.58
N ASP A 192 23.87 -11.46 -1.42
CA ASP A 192 24.77 -12.50 -0.88
C ASP A 192 24.31 -13.85 -1.43
N LEU A 193 25.17 -14.55 -2.22
CA LEU A 193 24.88 -15.77 -2.98
C LEU A 193 25.26 -17.05 -2.25
#